data_b62f59907e6b1c3f96dc5508582f1798
#
_entry.id   b62f59907e6b1c3f96dc5508582f1798
#
_cell.length_a   1.000
_cell.length_b   1.000
_cell.length_c   1.000
_cell.angle_alpha   90.00
_cell.angle_beta   90.00
_cell.angle_gamma   90.00
#
_symmetry.space_group_name_H-M   'P 1'
#
loop_
_entity.id
_entity.type
_entity.pdbx_description
1 polymer ?
#
loop_
_entity_poly.entity_id
_entity_poly.type
_entity_poly.pdbx_seq_one_letter_code
_entity_poly.pdbx_strand_id
1 'polypeptide(L)'
;MEKEPKDKGDQYLIYTDILAIFKLASDIQWKEVRQNSVYRILYLSSVLYSFRHPEKSNPFSIYKFTVDTTGPYDSNISKAFDFLIKDEYIKRTTGDDVFAIGKNSSNDVFKIEIGQERYEWLKQVMYILGIYGENKIYDFIFRDPQYQTTIKSNTQQGLNTDINNETIKTLKNFQEAFEETLKDQKEKLSPQTYLELYFEYIFSKILKRED
;
A
#
# COMPACT_ATOMS: atom_id res chain seq x y z
N MET A 1 16.90 12.89 27.38
CA MET A 1 17.70 11.81 26.78
C MET A 1 17.16 11.62 25.37
N GLU A 2 17.88 12.15 24.42
CA GLU A 2 17.55 12.19 22.98
C GLU A 2 17.49 10.79 22.40
N LYS A 3 16.33 10.42 21.89
CA LYS A 3 16.17 9.23 21.03
C LYS A 3 16.37 9.66 19.57
N GLU A 4 17.60 9.84 19.18
CA GLU A 4 17.96 10.03 17.77
C GLU A 4 19.02 8.99 17.41
N PRO A 5 18.69 7.95 16.74
CA PRO A 5 19.03 7.69 15.33
C PRO A 5 18.08 6.73 14.59
N LYS A 6 17.06 6.13 15.21
CA LYS A 6 16.06 5.34 14.49
C LYS A 6 15.25 6.19 13.50
N ASP A 7 15.05 7.45 13.81
CA ASP A 7 14.18 8.37 13.07
C ASP A 7 14.71 8.74 11.68
N LYS A 8 16.04 8.87 11.50
CA LYS A 8 16.62 9.22 10.18
C LYS A 8 16.58 8.07 9.18
N GLY A 9 16.75 6.84 9.65
CA GLY A 9 16.64 5.65 8.80
C GLY A 9 15.21 5.44 8.30
N ASP A 10 14.23 5.58 9.18
CA ASP A 10 12.82 5.44 8.85
C ASP A 10 12.35 6.52 7.86
N GLN A 11 12.80 7.77 8.04
CA GLN A 11 12.51 8.86 7.09
C GLN A 11 13.04 8.56 5.70
N TYR A 12 14.27 8.06 5.60
CA TYR A 12 14.86 7.70 4.32
C TYR A 12 14.05 6.59 3.63
N LEU A 13 13.61 5.57 4.37
CA LEU A 13 12.74 4.50 3.84
C LEU A 13 11.41 5.07 3.32
N ILE A 14 10.80 6.01 4.03
CA ILE A 14 9.57 6.67 3.59
C ILE A 14 9.78 7.44 2.27
N TYR A 15 10.88 8.18 2.15
CA TYR A 15 11.22 8.87 0.90
C TYR A 15 11.40 7.91 -0.27
N THR A 16 12.13 6.82 -0.06
CA THR A 16 12.37 5.82 -1.11
C THR A 16 11.10 5.11 -1.53
N ASP A 17 10.19 4.79 -0.59
CA ASP A 17 8.90 4.17 -0.90
C ASP A 17 8.00 5.09 -1.73
N ILE A 18 7.90 6.37 -1.36
CA ILE A 18 7.14 7.35 -2.13
C ILE A 18 7.70 7.47 -3.55
N LEU A 19 9.01 7.61 -3.70
CA LEU A 19 9.66 7.68 -5.02
C LEU A 19 9.48 6.39 -5.82
N ALA A 20 9.51 5.22 -5.15
CA ALA A 20 9.23 3.93 -5.78
C ALA A 20 7.81 3.89 -6.35
N ILE A 21 6.81 4.37 -5.60
CA ILE A 21 5.42 4.44 -6.08
C ILE A 21 5.32 5.33 -7.32
N PHE A 22 5.94 6.50 -7.34
CA PHE A 22 5.91 7.38 -8.51
C PHE A 22 6.60 6.77 -9.73
N LYS A 23 7.72 6.07 -9.53
CA LYS A 23 8.39 5.35 -10.59
C LYS A 23 7.53 4.22 -11.15
N LEU A 24 6.99 3.37 -10.28
CA LEU A 24 6.11 2.26 -10.66
C LEU A 24 4.82 2.76 -11.33
N ALA A 25 4.27 3.87 -10.86
CA ALA A 25 3.14 4.53 -11.51
C ALA A 25 3.48 4.92 -12.96
N SER A 26 4.66 5.48 -13.20
CA SER A 26 5.14 5.77 -14.55
C SER A 26 5.28 4.50 -15.40
N ASP A 27 5.77 3.40 -14.83
CA ASP A 27 5.94 2.12 -15.51
C ASP A 27 4.58 1.52 -15.96
N ILE A 28 3.51 1.74 -15.19
CA ILE A 28 2.12 1.35 -15.54
C ILE A 28 1.33 2.47 -16.24
N GLN A 29 2.02 3.48 -16.76
CA GLN A 29 1.47 4.60 -17.52
C GLN A 29 0.55 5.56 -16.74
N TRP A 30 0.61 5.56 -15.41
CA TRP A 30 0.03 6.62 -14.62
C TRP A 30 0.98 7.82 -14.61
N LYS A 31 0.64 8.83 -15.40
CA LYS A 31 1.47 10.04 -15.56
C LYS A 31 1.57 10.87 -14.29
N GLU A 32 0.54 10.78 -13.47
CA GLU A 32 0.34 11.55 -12.25
C GLU A 32 -0.26 10.64 -11.18
N VAL A 33 0.01 10.92 -9.91
CA VAL A 33 -0.52 10.18 -8.76
C VAL A 33 -1.02 11.16 -7.71
N ARG A 34 -2.18 10.90 -7.14
CA ARG A 34 -2.71 11.69 -6.02
C ARG A 34 -1.98 11.35 -4.73
N GLN A 35 -1.75 12.35 -3.88
CA GLN A 35 -1.15 12.13 -2.57
C GLN A 35 -1.92 11.08 -1.76
N ASN A 36 -3.25 11.15 -1.75
CA ASN A 36 -4.11 10.18 -1.07
C ASN A 36 -3.96 8.75 -1.64
N SER A 37 -3.65 8.59 -2.91
CA SER A 37 -3.36 7.27 -3.49
C SER A 37 -2.06 6.69 -2.97
N VAL A 38 -1.04 7.51 -2.73
CA VAL A 38 0.22 7.08 -2.10
C VAL A 38 -0.03 6.57 -0.67
N TYR A 39 -0.80 7.29 0.14
CA TYR A 39 -1.18 6.82 1.49
C TYR A 39 -1.87 5.46 1.43
N ARG A 40 -2.82 5.28 0.51
CA ARG A 40 -3.59 4.04 0.35
C ARG A 40 -2.72 2.87 -0.11
N ILE A 41 -1.82 3.11 -1.06
CA ILE A 41 -0.87 2.09 -1.55
C ILE A 41 0.07 1.65 -0.43
N LEU A 42 0.64 2.59 0.33
CA LEU A 42 1.52 2.28 1.46
C LEU A 42 0.78 1.56 2.59
N TYR A 43 -0.48 1.94 2.86
CA TYR A 43 -1.33 1.23 3.81
C TYR A 43 -1.58 -0.22 3.38
N LEU A 44 -2.01 -0.44 2.13
CA LEU A 44 -2.23 -1.79 1.61
C LEU A 44 -0.94 -2.61 1.63
N SER A 45 0.18 -2.00 1.27
CA SER A 45 1.49 -2.66 1.33
C SER A 45 1.83 -3.09 2.75
N SER A 46 1.51 -2.25 3.75
CA SER A 46 1.74 -2.56 5.17
C SER A 46 0.84 -3.68 5.68
N VAL A 47 -0.45 -3.60 5.36
CA VAL A 47 -1.48 -4.54 5.86
C VAL A 47 -1.34 -5.93 5.26
N LEU A 48 -0.96 -6.02 3.98
CA LEU A 48 -0.96 -7.27 3.22
C LEU A 48 0.38 -8.02 3.24
N TYR A 49 1.48 -7.35 3.60
CA TYR A 49 2.82 -7.92 3.51
C TYR A 49 2.94 -9.28 4.23
N SER A 50 2.46 -9.34 5.48
CA SER A 50 2.58 -10.54 6.31
C SER A 50 1.72 -11.72 5.83
N PHE A 51 0.72 -11.50 4.98
CA PHE A 51 0.00 -12.59 4.32
C PHE A 51 0.89 -13.28 3.28
N ARG A 52 1.64 -12.49 2.51
CA ARG A 52 2.54 -12.99 1.47
C ARG A 52 3.83 -13.57 2.05
N HIS A 53 4.29 -13.02 3.18
CA HIS A 53 5.56 -13.34 3.83
C HIS A 53 5.37 -13.61 5.33
N PRO A 54 4.65 -14.70 5.70
CA PRO A 54 4.27 -14.95 7.11
C PRO A 54 5.47 -15.16 8.03
N GLU A 55 6.61 -15.61 7.49
CA GLU A 55 7.84 -15.90 8.26
C GLU A 55 8.78 -14.70 8.37
N LYS A 56 8.43 -13.56 7.76
CA LYS A 56 9.28 -12.37 7.75
C LYS A 56 8.68 -11.25 8.61
N SER A 57 9.57 -10.45 9.19
CA SER A 57 9.15 -9.18 9.79
C SER A 57 8.65 -8.24 8.71
N ASN A 58 7.57 -7.51 9.01
CA ASN A 58 6.99 -6.57 8.06
C ASN A 58 7.89 -5.32 7.93
N PRO A 59 8.53 -5.09 6.77
CA PRO A 59 9.41 -3.94 6.58
C PRO A 59 8.65 -2.60 6.53
N PHE A 60 7.32 -2.63 6.38
CA PHE A 60 6.43 -1.46 6.40
C PHE A 60 5.89 -1.12 7.80
N SER A 61 6.33 -1.81 8.86
CA SER A 61 5.92 -1.54 10.25
C SER A 61 6.34 -0.18 10.79
N ILE A 62 7.17 0.57 10.04
CA ILE A 62 7.54 1.96 10.32
C ILE A 62 6.34 2.91 10.20
N TYR A 63 5.35 2.57 9.36
CA TYR A 63 4.15 3.39 9.16
C TYR A 63 3.18 3.27 10.35
N LYS A 64 2.58 4.40 10.74
CA LYS A 64 1.61 4.51 11.84
C LYS A 64 0.33 5.14 11.33
N PHE A 65 -0.41 4.36 10.55
CA PHE A 65 -1.65 4.82 9.94
C PHE A 65 -2.75 5.07 10.97
N THR A 66 -3.48 6.14 10.77
CA THR A 66 -4.74 6.47 11.43
C THR A 66 -5.84 6.64 10.38
N VAL A 67 -7.09 6.66 10.82
CA VAL A 67 -8.23 6.95 9.94
C VAL A 67 -8.40 8.46 9.81
N ASP A 68 -8.46 8.94 8.57
CA ASP A 68 -8.86 10.31 8.23
C ASP A 68 -10.05 10.28 7.27
N THR A 69 -10.66 11.44 7.01
CA THR A 69 -11.83 11.62 6.12
C THR A 69 -11.60 11.12 4.70
N THR A 70 -10.35 11.14 4.25
CA THR A 70 -9.95 10.73 2.89
C THR A 70 -9.34 9.33 2.80
N GLY A 71 -9.22 8.63 3.92
CA GLY A 71 -8.62 7.31 3.99
C GLY A 71 -7.57 7.14 5.08
N PRO A 72 -6.67 6.16 4.95
CA PRO A 72 -5.52 6.00 5.83
C PRO A 72 -4.59 7.22 5.75
N TYR A 73 -4.12 7.69 6.90
CA TYR A 73 -3.22 8.84 7.01
C TYR A 73 -2.04 8.53 7.94
N ASP A 74 -0.85 8.99 7.58
CA ASP A 74 0.35 9.00 8.42
C ASP A 74 1.08 10.33 8.26
N SER A 75 1.31 11.04 9.36
CA SER A 75 1.94 12.37 9.36
C SER A 75 3.39 12.35 8.84
N ASN A 76 4.10 11.23 8.94
CA ASN A 76 5.46 11.11 8.41
C ASN A 76 5.47 11.07 6.89
N ILE A 77 4.44 10.49 6.27
CA ILE A 77 4.26 10.54 4.81
C ILE A 77 4.02 11.99 4.36
N SER A 78 3.16 12.75 5.09
CA SER A 78 2.94 14.17 4.79
C SER A 78 4.23 14.97 4.82
N LYS A 79 5.03 14.83 5.89
CA LYS A 79 6.33 15.50 6.01
C LYS A 79 7.31 15.10 4.89
N ALA A 80 7.25 13.82 4.49
CA ALA A 80 8.07 13.31 3.40
C ALA A 80 7.69 13.97 2.06
N PHE A 81 6.39 14.16 1.79
CA PHE A 81 5.94 14.91 0.61
C PHE A 81 6.48 16.32 0.59
N ASP A 82 6.40 17.06 1.71
CA ASP A 82 6.92 18.42 1.80
C ASP A 82 8.40 18.49 1.46
N PHE A 83 9.20 17.55 1.98
CA PHE A 83 10.62 17.43 1.67
C PHE A 83 10.85 17.12 0.18
N LEU A 84 10.19 16.09 -0.36
CA LEU A 84 10.38 15.65 -1.74
C LEU A 84 9.94 16.71 -2.76
N ILE A 85 8.93 17.52 -2.44
CA ILE A 85 8.51 18.67 -3.25
C ILE A 85 9.56 19.77 -3.21
N LYS A 86 10.02 20.15 -2.00
CA LYS A 86 10.99 21.21 -1.79
C LYS A 86 12.29 20.93 -2.55
N ASP A 87 12.73 19.68 -2.52
CA ASP A 87 13.99 19.25 -3.15
C ASP A 87 13.77 18.73 -4.59
N GLU A 88 12.57 18.98 -5.19
CA GLU A 88 12.24 18.70 -6.58
C GLU A 88 12.40 17.23 -7.01
N TYR A 89 12.29 16.28 -6.08
CA TYR A 89 12.16 14.84 -6.38
C TYR A 89 10.80 14.50 -6.94
N ILE A 90 9.76 15.19 -6.47
CA ILE A 90 8.41 15.18 -7.04
C ILE A 90 7.96 16.61 -7.31
N LYS A 91 7.02 16.78 -8.23
CA LYS A 91 6.47 18.10 -8.57
C LYS A 91 4.96 18.05 -8.58
N ARG A 92 4.32 19.14 -8.13
CA ARG A 92 2.88 19.35 -8.32
C ARG A 92 2.57 19.49 -9.80
N THR A 93 1.41 19.00 -10.21
CA THR A 93 0.91 19.10 -11.58
C THR A 93 -0.35 19.97 -11.65
N THR A 94 -1.41 19.51 -12.26
CA THR A 94 -2.61 20.30 -12.56
C THR A 94 -3.55 20.51 -11.36
N GLY A 95 -3.37 19.77 -10.25
CA GLY A 95 -4.20 19.84 -9.04
C GLY A 95 -3.38 20.02 -7.77
N ASP A 96 -4.02 20.48 -6.70
CA ASP A 96 -3.33 20.71 -5.42
C ASP A 96 -2.74 19.44 -4.81
N ASP A 97 -3.38 18.29 -5.05
CA ASP A 97 -3.01 17.00 -4.47
C ASP A 97 -2.48 16.00 -5.50
N VAL A 98 -2.10 16.47 -6.69
CA VAL A 98 -1.64 15.62 -7.81
C VAL A 98 -0.18 15.90 -8.12
N PHE A 99 0.60 14.82 -8.23
CA PHE A 99 2.05 14.90 -8.34
C PHE A 99 2.59 14.00 -9.44
N ALA A 100 3.75 14.35 -9.95
CA ALA A 100 4.54 13.55 -10.89
C ALA A 100 6.01 13.52 -10.44
N ILE A 101 6.81 12.65 -11.04
CA ILE A 101 8.26 12.60 -10.85
C ILE A 101 8.86 13.98 -11.18
N GLY A 102 9.72 14.45 -10.30
CA GLY A 102 10.48 15.69 -10.45
C GLY A 102 11.83 15.49 -11.13
N LYS A 103 12.54 16.60 -11.36
CA LYS A 103 13.80 16.60 -12.10
C LYS A 103 14.98 15.96 -11.36
N ASN A 104 14.95 15.93 -10.01
CA ASN A 104 16.02 15.40 -9.17
C ASN A 104 15.84 13.92 -8.85
N SER A 105 14.77 13.30 -9.31
CA SER A 105 14.53 11.86 -9.14
C SER A 105 15.46 11.06 -10.07
N SER A 106 16.50 10.44 -9.50
CA SER A 106 17.38 9.53 -10.23
C SER A 106 17.01 8.07 -9.97
N ASN A 107 17.34 7.18 -10.91
CA ASN A 107 17.15 5.73 -10.72
C ASN A 107 18.08 5.13 -9.66
N ASP A 108 19.05 5.88 -9.18
CA ASP A 108 20.06 5.39 -8.22
C ASP A 108 19.51 5.21 -6.81
N VAL A 109 18.42 5.93 -6.46
CA VAL A 109 17.73 5.80 -5.17
C VAL A 109 17.23 4.38 -4.91
N PHE A 110 16.96 3.60 -5.97
CA PHE A 110 16.40 2.24 -5.90
C PHE A 110 17.45 1.12 -5.85
N LYS A 111 18.73 1.46 -5.91
CA LYS A 111 19.84 0.48 -5.93
C LYS A 111 20.29 0.01 -4.55
N ILE A 112 19.72 0.58 -3.47
CA ILE A 112 20.13 0.24 -2.10
C ILE A 112 19.42 -1.05 -1.67
N GLU A 113 20.19 -2.02 -1.20
CA GLU A 113 19.77 -3.39 -0.88
C GLU A 113 18.53 -3.48 0.06
N ILE A 114 18.45 -2.61 1.07
CA ILE A 114 17.30 -2.52 1.99
C ILE A 114 16.02 -2.05 1.27
N GLY A 115 16.16 -1.29 0.19
CA GLY A 115 15.04 -0.82 -0.62
C GLY A 115 14.50 -1.88 -1.58
N GLN A 116 15.28 -2.91 -1.94
CA GLN A 116 14.90 -3.85 -2.99
C GLN A 116 13.70 -4.72 -2.60
N GLU A 117 13.66 -5.28 -1.40
CA GLU A 117 12.51 -6.08 -0.94
C GLU A 117 11.22 -5.22 -0.84
N ARG A 118 11.36 -3.99 -0.36
CA ARG A 118 10.25 -3.03 -0.30
C ARG A 118 9.77 -2.66 -1.70
N TYR A 119 10.71 -2.37 -2.61
CA TYR A 119 10.41 -2.04 -4.00
C TYR A 119 9.69 -3.17 -4.72
N GLU A 120 10.18 -4.41 -4.61
CA GLU A 120 9.54 -5.58 -5.26
C GLU A 120 8.13 -5.83 -4.71
N TRP A 121 7.92 -5.63 -3.41
CA TRP A 121 6.59 -5.73 -2.83
C TRP A 121 5.66 -4.61 -3.30
N LEU A 122 6.11 -3.36 -3.27
CA LEU A 122 5.36 -2.22 -3.82
C LEU A 122 5.01 -2.44 -5.29
N LYS A 123 5.92 -3.00 -6.07
CA LYS A 123 5.70 -3.34 -7.47
C LYS A 123 4.56 -4.36 -7.64
N GLN A 124 4.51 -5.41 -6.81
CA GLN A 124 3.43 -6.38 -6.84
C GLN A 124 2.07 -5.72 -6.54
N VAL A 125 2.00 -4.94 -5.46
CA VAL A 125 0.78 -4.22 -5.07
C VAL A 125 0.35 -3.23 -6.17
N MET A 126 1.28 -2.45 -6.70
CA MET A 126 1.01 -1.47 -7.76
C MET A 126 0.52 -2.12 -9.06
N TYR A 127 1.07 -3.26 -9.45
CA TYR A 127 0.65 -3.95 -10.67
C TYR A 127 -0.77 -4.53 -10.54
N ILE A 128 -1.11 -5.08 -9.38
CA ILE A 128 -2.49 -5.52 -9.11
C ILE A 128 -3.46 -4.33 -9.17
N LEU A 129 -3.14 -3.24 -8.47
CA LEU A 129 -3.98 -2.04 -8.44
C LEU A 129 -4.04 -1.35 -9.81
N GLY A 130 -2.96 -1.42 -10.59
CA GLY A 130 -2.85 -0.85 -11.93
C GLY A 130 -3.89 -1.39 -12.91
N ILE A 131 -4.28 -2.65 -12.76
CA ILE A 131 -5.32 -3.30 -13.58
C ILE A 131 -6.67 -2.57 -13.45
N TYR A 132 -6.97 -2.06 -12.25
CA TYR A 132 -8.27 -1.45 -11.93
C TYR A 132 -8.25 0.08 -12.00
N GLY A 133 -7.07 0.69 -12.05
CA GLY A 133 -6.88 2.12 -12.11
C GLY A 133 -6.90 2.84 -10.75
N GLU A 134 -6.26 4.00 -10.70
CA GLU A 134 -6.03 4.78 -9.47
C GLU A 134 -7.31 5.11 -8.72
N ASN A 135 -8.38 5.47 -9.42
CA ASN A 135 -9.66 5.86 -8.82
C ASN A 135 -10.29 4.72 -8.00
N LYS A 136 -10.06 3.46 -8.37
CA LYS A 136 -10.64 2.30 -7.71
C LYS A 136 -9.89 1.91 -6.43
N ILE A 137 -8.69 2.43 -6.19
CA ILE A 137 -7.97 2.24 -4.92
C ILE A 137 -8.77 2.78 -3.74
N TYR A 138 -9.44 3.93 -3.92
CA TYR A 138 -10.32 4.52 -2.93
C TYR A 138 -11.43 3.53 -2.51
N ASP A 139 -12.16 3.00 -3.48
CA ASP A 139 -13.26 2.08 -3.25
C ASP A 139 -12.80 0.78 -2.57
N PHE A 140 -11.59 0.31 -2.92
CA PHE A 140 -10.99 -0.86 -2.28
C PHE A 140 -10.69 -0.61 -0.80
N ILE A 141 -10.05 0.52 -0.47
CA ILE A 141 -9.73 0.88 0.93
C ILE A 141 -10.98 0.97 1.79
N PHE A 142 -12.06 1.57 1.27
CA PHE A 142 -13.32 1.66 2.01
C PHE A 142 -14.02 0.31 2.21
N ARG A 143 -13.55 -0.75 1.57
CA ARG A 143 -14.02 -2.14 1.79
C ARG A 143 -13.02 -3.00 2.54
N ASP A 144 -11.84 -2.47 2.80
CA ASP A 144 -10.81 -3.17 3.56
C ASP A 144 -11.30 -3.52 4.97
N PRO A 145 -11.22 -4.80 5.39
CA PRO A 145 -11.77 -5.25 6.67
C PRO A 145 -11.14 -4.54 7.88
N GLN A 146 -9.82 -4.31 7.87
CA GLN A 146 -9.14 -3.61 8.97
C GLN A 146 -9.59 -2.15 9.03
N TYR A 147 -9.69 -1.48 7.89
CA TYR A 147 -10.15 -0.09 7.81
C TYR A 147 -11.59 0.02 8.31
N GLN A 148 -12.49 -0.87 7.85
CA GLN A 148 -13.90 -0.89 8.26
C GLN A 148 -14.09 -1.17 9.75
N THR A 149 -13.33 -2.10 10.33
CA THR A 149 -13.40 -2.40 11.76
C THR A 149 -12.98 -1.21 12.59
N THR A 150 -11.91 -0.52 12.18
CA THR A 150 -11.42 0.67 12.90
C THR A 150 -12.44 1.82 12.86
N ILE A 151 -13.08 2.09 11.71
CA ILE A 151 -14.14 3.12 11.61
C ILE A 151 -15.33 2.77 12.50
N LYS A 152 -15.80 1.52 12.49
CA LYS A 152 -16.97 1.08 13.26
C LYS A 152 -16.73 1.12 14.77
N SER A 153 -15.50 0.92 15.21
CA SER A 153 -15.16 0.96 16.64
C SER A 153 -15.21 2.37 17.24
N ASN A 154 -15.38 3.40 16.42
CA ASN A 154 -15.41 4.82 16.80
C ASN A 154 -14.23 5.24 17.68
N THR A 155 -13.10 4.55 17.56
CA THR A 155 -11.89 4.79 18.32
C THR A 155 -10.90 5.55 17.45
N GLN A 156 -10.22 6.54 18.03
CA GLN A 156 -9.04 7.18 17.43
C GLN A 156 -7.82 6.24 17.44
N GLN A 157 -8.06 4.94 17.32
CA GLN A 157 -6.99 3.94 17.30
C GLN A 157 -6.31 3.94 15.95
N GLY A 158 -5.00 3.70 15.97
CA GLY A 158 -4.22 3.44 14.77
C GLY A 158 -4.76 2.21 14.02
N LEU A 159 -4.59 2.22 12.70
CA LEU A 159 -4.88 1.07 11.86
C LEU A 159 -3.84 -0.03 12.14
N ASN A 160 -4.31 -1.21 12.54
CA ASN A 160 -3.41 -2.34 12.79
C ASN A 160 -2.87 -2.88 11.46
N THR A 161 -1.55 -2.91 11.34
CA THR A 161 -0.83 -3.48 10.18
C THR A 161 -0.04 -4.75 10.52
N ASP A 162 -0.21 -5.28 11.73
CA ASP A 162 0.45 -6.50 12.16
C ASP A 162 -0.16 -7.75 11.50
N ILE A 163 0.52 -8.89 11.63
CA ILE A 163 0.10 -10.18 11.06
C ILE A 163 -1.31 -10.64 11.49
N ASN A 164 -1.84 -10.10 12.60
CA ASN A 164 -3.16 -10.43 13.13
C ASN A 164 -4.24 -9.39 12.79
N ASN A 165 -4.01 -8.53 11.80
CA ASN A 165 -5.00 -7.56 11.37
C ASN A 165 -6.22 -8.22 10.70
N GLU A 166 -7.36 -7.51 10.66
CA GLU A 166 -8.63 -8.06 10.16
C GLU A 166 -8.59 -8.36 8.65
N THR A 167 -7.77 -7.66 7.88
CA THR A 167 -7.59 -7.93 6.44
C THR A 167 -6.91 -9.27 6.23
N ILE A 168 -5.84 -9.58 6.99
CA ILE A 168 -5.17 -10.89 6.90
C ILE A 168 -6.09 -12.01 7.37
N LYS A 169 -6.89 -11.81 8.44
CA LYS A 169 -7.88 -12.81 8.87
C LYS A 169 -8.89 -13.10 7.77
N THR A 170 -9.40 -12.05 7.12
CA THR A 170 -10.34 -12.19 6.00
C THR A 170 -9.72 -12.91 4.81
N LEU A 171 -8.46 -12.60 4.48
CA LEU A 171 -7.72 -13.29 3.43
C LEU A 171 -7.51 -14.78 3.73
N LYS A 172 -7.19 -15.13 4.97
CA LYS A 172 -7.05 -16.53 5.38
C LYS A 172 -8.39 -17.29 5.26
N ASN A 173 -9.49 -16.69 5.72
CA ASN A 173 -10.83 -17.28 5.57
C ASN A 173 -11.20 -17.44 4.09
N PHE A 174 -10.85 -16.47 3.24
CA PHE A 174 -11.04 -16.55 1.79
C PHE A 174 -10.23 -17.70 1.20
N GLN A 175 -8.98 -17.85 1.59
CA GLN A 175 -8.12 -18.95 1.17
C GLN A 175 -8.71 -20.30 1.58
N GLU A 176 -9.11 -20.46 2.85
CA GLU A 176 -9.71 -21.70 3.37
C GLU A 176 -10.98 -22.08 2.61
N ALA A 177 -11.89 -21.12 2.39
CA ALA A 177 -13.13 -21.35 1.64
C ALA A 177 -12.85 -21.74 0.18
N PHE A 178 -11.83 -21.14 -0.43
CA PHE A 178 -11.42 -21.46 -1.79
C PHE A 178 -10.80 -22.87 -1.88
N GLU A 179 -9.91 -23.22 -0.94
CA GLU A 179 -9.32 -24.56 -0.85
C GLU A 179 -10.37 -25.64 -0.59
N GLU A 180 -11.41 -25.34 0.20
CA GLU A 180 -12.55 -26.25 0.40
C GLU A 180 -13.32 -26.51 -0.89
N THR A 181 -13.47 -25.50 -1.73
CA THR A 181 -14.17 -25.62 -3.02
C THR A 181 -13.36 -26.43 -4.03
N LEU A 182 -12.04 -26.38 -3.94
CA LEU A 182 -11.10 -27.05 -4.86
C LEU A 182 -10.59 -28.41 -4.35
N LYS A 183 -11.28 -29.06 -3.42
CA LYS A 183 -10.83 -30.32 -2.77
C LYS A 183 -10.31 -31.41 -3.72
N ASP A 184 -10.76 -31.42 -4.95
CA ASP A 184 -10.34 -32.38 -5.98
C ASP A 184 -9.11 -31.96 -6.80
N GLN A 185 -8.60 -30.74 -6.61
CA GLN A 185 -7.39 -30.26 -7.31
C GLN A 185 -6.16 -30.46 -6.43
N LYS A 186 -5.16 -31.19 -6.96
CA LYS A 186 -3.95 -31.61 -6.23
C LYS A 186 -2.94 -30.49 -5.94
N GLU A 187 -3.05 -29.33 -6.57
CA GLU A 187 -2.07 -28.24 -6.42
C GLU A 187 -2.63 -27.13 -5.53
N LYS A 188 -1.92 -26.85 -4.42
CA LYS A 188 -2.16 -25.65 -3.60
C LYS A 188 -1.69 -24.42 -4.36
N LEU A 189 -2.54 -23.42 -4.45
CA LEU A 189 -2.16 -22.13 -5.02
C LEU A 189 -1.13 -21.41 -4.14
N SER A 190 -0.33 -20.55 -4.75
CA SER A 190 0.62 -19.71 -4.02
C SER A 190 -0.10 -18.61 -3.23
N PRO A 191 0.48 -18.08 -2.13
CA PRO A 191 -0.07 -16.91 -1.46
C PRO A 191 -0.23 -15.70 -2.39
N GLN A 192 0.62 -15.56 -3.40
CA GLN A 192 0.51 -14.53 -4.43
C GLN A 192 -0.78 -14.70 -5.24
N THR A 193 -1.08 -15.91 -5.68
CA THR A 193 -2.30 -16.21 -6.45
C THR A 193 -3.56 -15.96 -5.62
N TYR A 194 -3.57 -16.33 -4.33
CA TYR A 194 -4.69 -16.01 -3.45
C TYR A 194 -4.89 -14.51 -3.27
N LEU A 195 -3.81 -13.76 -3.18
CA LEU A 195 -3.89 -12.29 -3.08
C LEU A 195 -4.51 -11.70 -4.35
N GLU A 196 -4.10 -12.13 -5.53
CA GLU A 196 -4.64 -11.70 -6.82
C GLU A 196 -6.14 -12.03 -6.94
N LEU A 197 -6.54 -13.27 -6.60
CA LEU A 197 -7.94 -13.70 -6.58
C LEU A 197 -8.79 -12.89 -5.58
N TYR A 198 -8.24 -12.56 -4.41
CA TYR A 198 -8.93 -11.73 -3.44
C TYR A 198 -9.17 -10.31 -3.96
N PHE A 199 -8.17 -9.71 -4.59
CA PHE A 199 -8.33 -8.41 -5.23
C PHE A 199 -9.38 -8.46 -6.34
N GLU A 200 -9.33 -9.47 -7.22
CA GLU A 200 -10.32 -9.68 -8.27
C GLU A 200 -11.74 -9.81 -7.69
N TYR A 201 -11.90 -10.60 -6.63
CA TYR A 201 -13.18 -10.76 -5.95
C TYR A 201 -13.72 -9.43 -5.40
N ILE A 202 -12.89 -8.64 -4.71
CA ILE A 202 -13.31 -7.36 -4.16
C ILE A 202 -13.64 -6.37 -5.28
N PHE A 203 -12.80 -6.25 -6.30
CA PHE A 203 -13.04 -5.36 -7.43
C PHE A 203 -14.27 -5.77 -8.26
N SER A 204 -14.53 -7.05 -8.44
CA SER A 204 -15.75 -7.52 -9.10
C SER A 204 -17.01 -7.06 -8.36
N LYS A 205 -16.96 -6.97 -7.03
CA LYS A 205 -18.05 -6.45 -6.21
C LYS A 205 -18.18 -4.92 -6.24
N ILE A 206 -17.08 -4.22 -6.46
CA ILE A 206 -17.06 -2.78 -6.66
C ILE A 206 -17.72 -2.44 -7.99
N LEU A 207 -17.30 -3.09 -9.07
CA LEU A 207 -17.77 -2.84 -10.44
C LEU A 207 -19.24 -3.19 -10.63
N LYS A 208 -19.74 -4.28 -10.04
CA LYS A 208 -21.16 -4.68 -10.13
C LYS A 208 -22.16 -3.73 -9.46
N ARG A 209 -21.70 -2.74 -8.70
CA ARG A 209 -22.58 -1.74 -8.06
C ARG A 209 -22.70 -0.45 -8.85
N GLU A 210 -21.96 -0.32 -9.94
CA GLU A 210 -21.99 0.84 -10.83
C GLU A 210 -22.97 0.66 -12.00
N ASP A 211 -23.54 -0.57 -12.16
CA ASP A 211 -24.61 -0.90 -13.12
C ASP A 211 -26.00 -0.80 -12.44
#